data_adb75a248d527aff274a79877db9ef50
#
_entry.id   adb75a248d527aff274a79877db9ef50
#
_cell.length_a   1.000
_cell.length_b   1.000
_cell.length_c   1.000
_cell.angle_alpha   90.00
_cell.angle_beta   90.00
_cell.angle_gamma   90.00
#
_symmetry.space_group_name_H-M   'P 1'
#
loop_
_entity.id
_entity.type
_entity.pdbx_description
1 polymer ?
#
loop_
_entity_poly.entity_id
_entity_poly.type
_entity_poly.pdbx_seq_one_letter_code
_entity_poly.pdbx_strand_id
1 'polypeptide(L)'
;MPLYVMLSQPTTEGLRNLRRNPDRLDEVKREIEALDAKVLHRYALPGELSFLTVVDAPNNLGAFRLAVERQSTGRVHTEILPALDLDLFIRLLGQTTETVGPFRWQTSLWAQVVRRLLRYPTYTKMIRKYCKPLTIEGRENLKQLKGPVIFIGNHSSHMDAFVLFWALPERFRLRLAYGGAADRWFIKGRKGLKRQPWYMTLTMNVFPVQRGGGRAALNYAEELLDRGWSLAIFPEGTRTTTGKMGHFRHGVAILALAKKVPVVPIWLEGLRDLRPKGVTETKPGPALARIGQPIRFPAETTVAEATHTLYKAMEKMRDDLRREKRPSPRMEQARIEKAHAVD
;
A
#
# COMPACT_ATOMS: atom_id res chain seq x y z
N MET A 1 3.79 -16.22 -8.51
CA MET A 1 3.28 -15.41 -9.62
C MET A 1 1.78 -15.69 -9.73
N PRO A 2 0.96 -14.77 -10.26
CA PRO A 2 -0.47 -15.00 -10.39
C PRO A 2 -0.77 -16.01 -11.50
N LEU A 3 -1.71 -16.91 -11.22
CA LEU A 3 -2.19 -17.91 -12.17
C LEU A 3 -3.33 -17.35 -13.01
N TYR A 4 -3.38 -17.75 -14.26
CA TYR A 4 -4.46 -17.44 -15.20
C TYR A 4 -4.91 -18.69 -15.94
N VAL A 5 -6.19 -18.76 -16.26
CA VAL A 5 -6.76 -19.77 -17.16
C VAL A 5 -7.10 -19.06 -18.48
N MET A 6 -6.52 -19.55 -19.54
CA MET A 6 -6.86 -19.14 -20.90
C MET A 6 -7.82 -20.16 -21.50
N LEU A 7 -8.99 -19.71 -21.89
CA LEU A 7 -9.94 -20.49 -22.72
C LEU A 7 -9.82 -20.00 -24.14
N SER A 8 -9.38 -20.88 -25.03
CA SER A 8 -9.15 -20.57 -26.45
C SER A 8 -10.07 -21.40 -27.33
N GLN A 9 -10.93 -20.71 -28.05
CA GLN A 9 -11.87 -21.34 -29.00
C GLN A 9 -11.42 -21.03 -30.42
N PRO A 10 -10.99 -22.04 -31.21
CA PRO A 10 -10.59 -21.83 -32.59
C PRO A 10 -11.78 -21.42 -33.45
N THR A 11 -11.55 -20.51 -34.38
CA THR A 11 -12.50 -20.23 -35.46
C THR A 11 -12.55 -21.37 -36.46
N THR A 12 -13.52 -21.37 -37.37
CA THR A 12 -13.60 -22.38 -38.43
C THR A 12 -12.31 -22.48 -39.23
N GLU A 13 -11.66 -21.34 -39.49
CA GLU A 13 -10.36 -21.30 -40.18
C GLU A 13 -9.24 -21.84 -39.27
N GLY A 14 -9.24 -21.49 -37.98
CA GLY A 14 -8.31 -22.02 -36.99
C GLY A 14 -8.36 -23.54 -36.90
N LEU A 15 -9.56 -24.14 -36.93
CA LEU A 15 -9.75 -25.59 -36.90
C LEU A 15 -9.23 -26.27 -38.18
N ARG A 16 -9.45 -25.66 -39.34
CA ARG A 16 -8.89 -26.19 -40.61
C ARG A 16 -7.36 -26.19 -40.59
N ASN A 17 -6.75 -25.14 -40.06
CA ASN A 17 -5.31 -25.02 -39.92
C ASN A 17 -4.74 -26.05 -38.93
N LEU A 18 -5.39 -26.26 -37.78
CA LEU A 18 -5.00 -27.24 -36.76
C LEU A 18 -5.06 -28.68 -37.31
N ARG A 19 -6.08 -29.00 -38.12
CA ARG A 19 -6.17 -30.33 -38.79
C ARG A 19 -5.04 -30.57 -39.78
N ARG A 20 -4.55 -29.52 -40.45
CA ARG A 20 -3.45 -29.62 -41.42
C ARG A 20 -2.08 -29.67 -40.76
N ASN A 21 -1.93 -28.99 -39.61
CA ASN A 21 -0.68 -28.93 -38.86
C ASN A 21 -0.95 -28.97 -37.35
N PRO A 22 -1.02 -30.15 -36.73
CA PRO A 22 -1.24 -30.32 -35.29
C PRO A 22 -0.11 -29.74 -34.42
N ASP A 23 1.13 -29.68 -34.95
CA ASP A 23 2.31 -29.19 -34.22
C ASP A 23 2.20 -27.68 -33.88
N ARG A 24 1.24 -27.00 -34.47
CA ARG A 24 0.94 -25.60 -34.15
C ARG A 24 0.51 -25.37 -32.68
N LEU A 25 0.01 -26.40 -32.01
CA LEU A 25 -0.28 -26.34 -30.59
C LEU A 25 1.00 -26.16 -29.76
N ASP A 26 2.13 -26.67 -30.21
CA ASP A 26 3.42 -26.48 -29.52
C ASP A 26 4.09 -25.14 -29.88
N GLU A 27 3.82 -24.60 -31.08
CA GLU A 27 4.19 -23.23 -31.43
C GLU A 27 3.49 -22.24 -30.46
N VAL A 28 2.21 -22.46 -30.20
CA VAL A 28 1.42 -21.67 -29.24
C VAL A 28 2.03 -21.64 -27.85
N LYS A 29 2.57 -22.76 -27.37
CA LYS A 29 3.28 -22.81 -26.10
C LYS A 29 4.50 -21.93 -26.13
N ARG A 30 5.30 -21.99 -27.19
CA ARG A 30 6.52 -21.14 -27.33
C ARG A 30 6.19 -19.67 -27.45
N GLU A 31 5.11 -19.30 -28.14
CA GLU A 31 4.62 -17.91 -28.23
C GLU A 31 4.23 -17.36 -26.84
N ILE A 32 3.55 -18.16 -26.01
CA ILE A 32 3.17 -17.79 -24.64
C ILE A 32 4.42 -17.61 -23.77
N GLU A 33 5.38 -18.53 -23.87
CA GLU A 33 6.61 -18.51 -23.09
C GLU A 33 7.55 -17.35 -23.51
N ALA A 34 7.50 -16.92 -24.75
CA ALA A 34 8.23 -15.76 -25.25
C ALA A 34 7.74 -14.42 -24.67
N LEU A 35 6.56 -14.39 -24.06
CA LEU A 35 5.97 -13.21 -23.38
C LEU A 35 6.14 -13.26 -21.85
N ASP A 36 7.19 -13.91 -21.37
CA ASP A 36 7.52 -14.07 -19.94
C ASP A 36 6.43 -14.78 -19.11
N ALA A 37 5.55 -15.55 -19.75
CA ALA A 37 4.55 -16.38 -19.11
C ALA A 37 4.92 -17.86 -19.20
N LYS A 38 4.76 -18.61 -18.11
CA LYS A 38 5.05 -20.04 -18.08
C LYS A 38 3.77 -20.86 -18.27
N VAL A 39 3.74 -21.74 -19.26
CA VAL A 39 2.66 -22.69 -19.44
C VAL A 39 2.81 -23.85 -18.46
N LEU A 40 1.81 -24.03 -17.59
CA LEU A 40 1.79 -25.08 -16.56
C LEU A 40 1.04 -26.32 -17.06
N HIS A 41 -0.17 -26.15 -17.59
CA HIS A 41 -1.02 -27.25 -18.05
C HIS A 41 -1.77 -26.85 -19.31
N ARG A 42 -2.07 -27.84 -20.17
CA ARG A 42 -2.90 -27.68 -21.35
C ARG A 42 -3.88 -28.83 -21.46
N TYR A 43 -5.12 -28.53 -21.77
CA TYR A 43 -6.19 -29.51 -21.97
C TYR A 43 -7.01 -29.14 -23.18
N ALA A 44 -7.43 -30.17 -23.93
CA ALA A 44 -8.46 -30.02 -24.94
C ALA A 44 -9.83 -30.34 -24.33
N LEU A 45 -10.80 -29.48 -24.58
CA LEU A 45 -12.17 -29.63 -24.13
C LEU A 45 -13.05 -30.11 -25.30
N PRO A 46 -13.54 -31.36 -25.29
CA PRO A 46 -14.16 -31.96 -26.47
C PRO A 46 -15.52 -31.39 -26.84
N GLY A 47 -16.25 -30.71 -25.92
CA GLY A 47 -17.62 -30.24 -26.19
C GLY A 47 -17.73 -29.19 -27.29
N GLU A 48 -16.88 -28.13 -27.23
CA GLU A 48 -16.88 -27.03 -28.21
C GLU A 48 -15.53 -26.89 -28.92
N LEU A 49 -14.71 -27.93 -28.94
CA LEU A 49 -13.34 -27.93 -29.48
C LEU A 49 -12.52 -26.74 -28.96
N SER A 50 -12.60 -26.49 -27.68
CA SER A 50 -11.88 -25.41 -26.99
C SER A 50 -10.60 -25.95 -26.32
N PHE A 51 -9.65 -25.07 -26.06
CA PHE A 51 -8.43 -25.40 -25.34
C PHE A 51 -8.40 -24.60 -24.02
N LEU A 52 -8.08 -25.30 -22.95
CA LEU A 52 -7.80 -24.69 -21.65
C LEU A 52 -6.29 -24.73 -21.42
N THR A 53 -5.69 -23.56 -21.19
CA THR A 53 -4.27 -23.43 -20.86
C THR A 53 -4.14 -22.73 -19.52
N VAL A 54 -3.43 -23.35 -18.58
CA VAL A 54 -3.08 -22.74 -17.29
C VAL A 54 -1.71 -22.10 -17.44
N VAL A 55 -1.63 -20.80 -17.20
CA VAL A 55 -0.40 -20.03 -17.34
C VAL A 55 -0.06 -19.30 -16.03
N ASP A 56 1.21 -19.23 -15.73
CA ASP A 56 1.78 -18.38 -14.69
C ASP A 56 2.38 -17.14 -15.37
N ALA A 57 1.79 -15.96 -15.12
CA ALA A 57 2.24 -14.72 -15.74
C ALA A 57 2.65 -13.71 -14.67
N PRO A 58 3.66 -12.83 -14.93
CA PRO A 58 4.23 -11.95 -13.93
C PRO A 58 3.24 -10.92 -13.39
N ASN A 59 2.25 -10.52 -14.17
CA ASN A 59 1.22 -9.55 -13.79
C ASN A 59 0.02 -9.57 -14.74
N ASN A 60 -1.04 -8.82 -14.41
CA ASN A 60 -2.24 -8.70 -15.24
C ASN A 60 -1.97 -8.13 -16.64
N LEU A 61 -0.96 -7.27 -16.79
CA LEU A 61 -0.63 -6.67 -18.08
C LEU A 61 -0.03 -7.71 -19.05
N GLY A 62 0.82 -8.60 -18.53
CA GLY A 62 1.35 -9.72 -19.30
C GLY A 62 0.23 -10.67 -19.77
N ALA A 63 -0.72 -11.01 -18.88
CA ALA A 63 -1.88 -11.80 -19.23
C ALA A 63 -2.77 -11.12 -20.28
N PHE A 64 -2.98 -9.80 -20.16
CA PHE A 64 -3.75 -9.02 -21.14
C PHE A 64 -3.08 -8.97 -22.52
N ARG A 65 -1.75 -8.77 -22.57
CA ARG A 65 -0.98 -8.82 -23.82
C ARG A 65 -1.15 -10.15 -24.53
N LEU A 66 -1.06 -11.25 -23.80
CA LEU A 66 -1.31 -12.61 -24.35
C LEU A 66 -2.69 -12.71 -25.01
N ALA A 67 -3.74 -12.18 -24.37
CA ALA A 67 -5.10 -12.20 -24.94
C ALA A 67 -5.16 -11.41 -26.25
N VAL A 68 -4.63 -10.20 -26.27
CA VAL A 68 -4.67 -9.31 -27.45
C VAL A 68 -3.89 -9.90 -28.62
N GLU A 69 -2.68 -10.38 -28.40
CA GLU A 69 -1.85 -10.98 -29.46
C GLU A 69 -2.51 -12.23 -30.05
N ARG A 70 -3.12 -13.04 -29.23
CA ARG A 70 -3.82 -14.23 -29.70
C ARG A 70 -5.07 -13.90 -30.49
N GLN A 71 -5.85 -12.92 -30.09
CA GLN A 71 -7.05 -12.50 -30.81
C GLN A 71 -6.71 -11.78 -32.12
N SER A 72 -5.58 -11.06 -32.20
CA SER A 72 -5.18 -10.33 -33.41
C SER A 72 -4.97 -11.22 -34.64
N THR A 73 -4.72 -12.50 -34.42
CA THR A 73 -4.58 -13.47 -35.53
C THR A 73 -5.91 -13.83 -36.21
N GLY A 74 -7.06 -13.48 -35.64
CA GLY A 74 -8.40 -13.82 -36.14
C GLY A 74 -8.74 -15.32 -36.18
N ARG A 75 -7.83 -16.19 -35.75
CA ARG A 75 -7.96 -17.65 -35.82
C ARG A 75 -8.47 -18.29 -34.53
N VAL A 76 -8.41 -17.53 -33.43
CA VAL A 76 -8.76 -18.02 -32.09
C VAL A 76 -9.45 -16.89 -31.34
N HIS A 77 -10.56 -17.21 -30.70
CA HIS A 77 -11.13 -16.36 -29.66
C HIS A 77 -10.56 -16.80 -28.31
N THR A 78 -9.94 -15.90 -27.57
CA THR A 78 -9.27 -16.23 -26.30
C THR A 78 -9.82 -15.38 -25.17
N GLU A 79 -10.29 -16.02 -24.12
CA GLU A 79 -10.67 -15.40 -22.85
C GLU A 79 -9.61 -15.73 -21.80
N ILE A 80 -9.16 -14.74 -21.03
CA ILE A 80 -8.21 -14.94 -19.95
C ILE A 80 -8.87 -14.58 -18.62
N LEU A 81 -8.91 -15.57 -17.73
CA LEU A 81 -9.50 -15.47 -16.40
C LEU A 81 -8.41 -15.58 -15.33
N PRO A 82 -8.35 -14.68 -14.36
CA PRO A 82 -7.47 -14.86 -13.21
C PRO A 82 -7.91 -16.09 -12.43
N ALA A 83 -6.96 -16.96 -12.10
CA ALA A 83 -7.20 -18.17 -11.34
C ALA A 83 -6.60 -18.04 -9.93
N LEU A 84 -7.29 -18.60 -8.96
CA LEU A 84 -6.84 -18.71 -7.59
C LEU A 84 -6.76 -20.19 -7.22
N ASP A 85 -5.67 -20.59 -6.58
CA ASP A 85 -5.55 -21.94 -6.01
C ASP A 85 -6.72 -22.23 -5.07
N LEU A 86 -7.32 -23.41 -5.22
CA LEU A 86 -8.54 -23.78 -4.47
C LEU A 86 -8.29 -23.82 -2.96
N ASP A 87 -7.14 -24.30 -2.50
CA ASP A 87 -6.81 -24.32 -1.07
C ASP A 87 -6.63 -22.91 -0.52
N LEU A 88 -6.08 -22.01 -1.34
CA LEU A 88 -5.99 -20.59 -1.01
C LEU A 88 -7.38 -19.95 -0.95
N PHE A 89 -8.26 -20.30 -1.90
CA PHE A 89 -9.65 -19.84 -1.91
C PHE A 89 -10.43 -20.34 -0.71
N ILE A 90 -10.32 -21.64 -0.37
CA ILE A 90 -10.93 -22.23 0.84
C ILE A 90 -10.40 -21.55 2.11
N ARG A 91 -9.09 -21.30 2.18
CA ARG A 91 -8.50 -20.53 3.29
C ARG A 91 -9.04 -19.11 3.36
N LEU A 92 -9.25 -18.45 2.22
CA LEU A 92 -9.85 -17.12 2.18
C LEU A 92 -11.32 -17.13 2.60
N LEU A 93 -12.10 -18.14 2.20
CA LEU A 93 -13.48 -18.34 2.65
C LEU A 93 -13.54 -18.64 4.15
N GLY A 94 -12.64 -19.48 4.67
CA GLY A 94 -12.52 -19.76 6.10
C GLY A 94 -11.96 -18.59 6.92
N GLN A 95 -11.34 -17.60 6.26
CA GLN A 95 -10.80 -16.38 6.84
C GLN A 95 -11.79 -15.19 6.76
N THR A 96 -13.07 -15.39 6.57
CA THR A 96 -14.07 -14.37 6.89
C THR A 96 -14.03 -14.10 8.39
N THR A 97 -12.91 -13.55 8.82
CA THR A 97 -12.74 -13.07 10.19
C THR A 97 -13.76 -11.97 10.38
N GLU A 98 -14.75 -12.26 11.20
CA GLU A 98 -15.80 -11.31 11.52
C GLU A 98 -15.14 -10.03 12.06
N THR A 99 -15.21 -8.96 11.27
CA THR A 99 -14.64 -7.67 11.66
C THR A 99 -15.69 -6.82 12.35
N VAL A 100 -15.28 -6.03 13.31
CA VAL A 100 -16.13 -5.12 14.06
C VAL A 100 -15.77 -3.65 13.77
N GLY A 101 -16.76 -2.78 13.89
CA GLY A 101 -16.61 -1.36 13.63
C GLY A 101 -17.01 -0.95 12.21
N PRO A 102 -16.92 0.33 11.89
CA PRO A 102 -16.36 1.42 12.69
C PRO A 102 -17.19 1.74 13.94
N PHE A 103 -16.52 2.30 14.95
CA PHE A 103 -17.19 2.71 16.19
C PHE A 103 -17.64 4.17 16.09
N ARG A 104 -18.94 4.43 16.01
CA ARG A 104 -19.49 5.79 15.85
C ARG A 104 -19.13 6.76 16.99
N TRP A 105 -18.89 6.24 18.21
CA TRP A 105 -18.43 7.03 19.35
C TRP A 105 -17.01 7.56 19.19
N GLN A 106 -16.24 7.08 18.23
CA GLN A 106 -14.84 7.46 17.97
C GLN A 106 -14.64 8.99 17.87
N THR A 107 -15.62 9.70 17.36
CA THR A 107 -15.57 11.16 17.18
C THR A 107 -16.28 11.95 18.31
N SER A 108 -16.86 11.29 19.30
CA SER A 108 -17.55 11.95 20.44
C SER A 108 -16.56 12.74 21.32
N LEU A 109 -17.06 13.77 21.99
CA LEU A 109 -16.25 14.63 22.86
C LEU A 109 -15.57 13.84 24.00
N TRP A 110 -16.32 12.92 24.65
CA TRP A 110 -15.77 12.11 25.72
C TRP A 110 -14.60 11.23 25.22
N ALA A 111 -14.74 10.65 24.03
CA ALA A 111 -13.67 9.82 23.45
C ALA A 111 -12.43 10.66 23.09
N GLN A 112 -12.62 11.90 22.66
CA GLN A 112 -11.51 12.83 22.41
C GLN A 112 -10.77 13.18 23.70
N VAL A 113 -11.49 13.47 24.78
CA VAL A 113 -10.90 13.80 26.10
C VAL A 113 -10.12 12.58 26.63
N VAL A 114 -10.75 11.42 26.70
CA VAL A 114 -10.09 10.17 27.17
C VAL A 114 -8.86 9.86 26.31
N ARG A 115 -8.99 9.98 25.01
CA ARG A 115 -7.88 9.75 24.07
C ARG A 115 -6.72 10.73 24.30
N ARG A 116 -7.00 12.00 24.55
CA ARG A 116 -5.96 12.99 24.85
C ARG A 116 -5.19 12.61 26.11
N LEU A 117 -5.90 12.20 27.14
CA LEU A 117 -5.29 11.78 28.42
C LEU A 117 -4.44 10.51 28.29
N LEU A 118 -4.88 9.54 27.49
CA LEU A 118 -4.17 8.26 27.32
C LEU A 118 -3.05 8.33 26.28
N ARG A 119 -3.32 8.97 25.15
CA ARG A 119 -2.42 8.96 23.98
C ARG A 119 -1.20 9.83 24.18
N TYR A 120 -1.39 11.03 24.71
CA TYR A 120 -0.29 12.00 24.82
C TYR A 120 0.87 11.48 25.70
N PRO A 121 0.66 11.01 26.93
CA PRO A 121 1.75 10.47 27.74
C PRO A 121 2.33 9.19 27.14
N THR A 122 1.50 8.31 26.54
CA THR A 122 1.98 7.09 25.90
C THR A 122 2.90 7.39 24.71
N TYR A 123 2.49 8.30 23.83
CA TYR A 123 3.29 8.67 22.66
C TYR A 123 4.56 9.42 23.05
N THR A 124 4.47 10.33 24.02
CA THR A 124 5.63 11.05 24.58
C THR A 124 6.66 10.06 25.13
N LYS A 125 6.20 9.09 25.94
CA LYS A 125 7.07 8.05 26.49
C LYS A 125 7.76 7.23 25.38
N MET A 126 7.00 6.82 24.36
CA MET A 126 7.53 6.05 23.23
C MET A 126 8.59 6.85 22.44
N ILE A 127 8.28 8.10 22.10
CA ILE A 127 9.21 8.96 21.36
C ILE A 127 10.48 9.23 22.19
N ARG A 128 10.33 9.67 23.45
CA ARG A 128 11.47 9.97 24.31
C ARG A 128 12.35 8.77 24.60
N LYS A 129 11.77 7.56 24.64
CA LYS A 129 12.53 6.34 24.90
C LYS A 129 13.28 5.85 23.67
N TYR A 130 12.64 5.88 22.50
CA TYR A 130 13.13 5.15 21.34
C TYR A 130 13.60 6.03 20.18
N CYS A 131 13.13 7.27 20.03
CA CYS A 131 13.54 8.16 18.95
C CYS A 131 14.54 9.20 19.45
N LYS A 132 15.81 8.86 19.41
CA LYS A 132 16.89 9.68 19.99
C LYS A 132 18.06 9.78 19.00
N PRO A 133 18.28 10.96 18.36
CA PRO A 133 17.38 12.11 18.32
C PRO A 133 16.17 11.90 17.44
N LEU A 134 15.11 12.69 17.64
CA LEU A 134 14.02 12.84 16.68
C LEU A 134 14.13 14.21 16.00
N THR A 135 14.36 14.21 14.71
CA THR A 135 14.37 15.41 13.85
C THR A 135 13.03 15.55 13.15
N ILE A 136 12.46 16.74 13.13
CA ILE A 136 11.22 17.04 12.43
C ILE A 136 11.45 18.25 11.54
N GLU A 137 11.20 18.09 10.25
CA GLU A 137 11.40 19.10 9.21
C GLU A 137 10.11 19.40 8.46
N GLY A 138 9.97 20.57 7.90
CA GLY A 138 8.85 20.93 7.01
C GLY A 138 7.54 21.25 7.75
N ARG A 139 7.54 21.53 9.06
CA ARG A 139 6.31 21.92 9.80
C ARG A 139 5.69 23.21 9.26
N GLU A 140 6.49 24.09 8.71
CA GLU A 140 6.08 25.32 8.04
C GLU A 140 5.12 25.08 6.89
N ASN A 141 5.23 23.97 6.18
CA ASN A 141 4.36 23.58 5.08
C ASN A 141 2.89 23.39 5.52
N LEU A 142 2.67 23.21 6.81
CA LEU A 142 1.33 23.04 7.37
C LEU A 142 0.68 24.35 7.82
N LYS A 143 1.42 25.47 7.93
CA LYS A 143 0.95 26.72 8.57
C LYS A 143 -0.34 27.25 7.95
N GLN A 144 -0.45 27.22 6.62
CA GLN A 144 -1.58 27.79 5.89
C GLN A 144 -2.75 26.81 5.71
N LEU A 145 -2.57 25.54 6.06
CA LEU A 145 -3.63 24.54 5.89
C LEU A 145 -4.74 24.73 6.92
N LYS A 146 -5.96 24.89 6.44
CA LYS A 146 -7.20 24.93 7.24
C LYS A 146 -8.03 23.70 6.88
N GLY A 147 -8.75 23.14 7.89
CA GLY A 147 -9.65 22.01 7.68
C GLY A 147 -8.96 20.64 7.62
N PRO A 148 -9.70 19.61 7.16
CA PRO A 148 -9.19 18.26 7.11
C PRO A 148 -8.09 18.09 6.07
N VAL A 149 -7.13 17.22 6.39
CA VAL A 149 -5.96 16.89 5.57
C VAL A 149 -5.77 15.38 5.60
N ILE A 150 -5.37 14.79 4.48
CA ILE A 150 -4.91 13.42 4.46
C ILE A 150 -3.38 13.43 4.55
N PHE A 151 -2.84 12.94 5.65
CA PHE A 151 -1.40 12.73 5.82
C PHE A 151 -1.04 11.33 5.34
N ILE A 152 -0.05 11.22 4.46
CA ILE A 152 0.46 9.93 4.01
C ILE A 152 1.91 9.75 4.46
N GLY A 153 2.28 8.51 4.80
CA GLY A 153 3.64 8.15 5.17
C GLY A 153 4.08 6.86 4.52
N ASN A 154 5.39 6.66 4.39
CA ASN A 154 5.96 5.35 4.12
C ASN A 154 5.82 4.44 5.34
N HIS A 155 5.67 3.12 5.13
CA HIS A 155 5.36 2.20 6.22
C HIS A 155 6.45 1.13 6.39
N SER A 156 7.32 1.32 7.36
CA SER A 156 8.46 0.44 7.62
C SER A 156 8.47 -0.16 9.04
N SER A 157 7.79 0.52 9.97
CA SER A 157 7.87 0.22 11.40
C SER A 157 6.53 0.34 12.11
N HIS A 158 6.42 -0.26 13.26
CA HIS A 158 5.34 0.07 14.22
C HIS A 158 5.47 1.48 14.80
N MET A 159 6.68 2.07 14.73
CA MET A 159 6.94 3.40 15.23
C MET A 159 6.41 4.50 14.31
N ASP A 160 6.10 4.18 13.05
CA ASP A 160 5.70 5.16 12.04
C ASP A 160 4.49 6.00 12.48
N ALA A 161 3.45 5.36 13.03
CA ALA A 161 2.26 6.07 13.50
C ALA A 161 2.54 7.02 14.67
N PHE A 162 3.46 6.65 15.57
CA PHE A 162 3.84 7.48 16.71
C PHE A 162 4.64 8.70 16.26
N VAL A 163 5.60 8.50 15.35
CA VAL A 163 6.45 9.58 14.83
C VAL A 163 5.64 10.53 13.95
N LEU A 164 4.78 9.98 13.06
CA LEU A 164 3.88 10.80 12.25
C LEU A 164 2.99 11.68 13.14
N PHE A 165 2.36 11.11 14.18
CA PHE A 165 1.57 11.89 15.13
C PHE A 165 2.38 13.01 15.78
N TRP A 166 3.59 12.71 16.24
CA TRP A 166 4.43 13.66 16.96
C TRP A 166 4.98 14.76 16.04
N ALA A 167 5.18 14.44 14.77
CA ALA A 167 5.62 15.41 13.76
C ALA A 167 4.57 16.52 13.52
N LEU A 168 3.29 16.19 13.64
CA LEU A 168 2.21 17.13 13.36
C LEU A 168 2.03 18.19 14.46
N PRO A 169 1.62 19.43 14.13
CA PRO A 169 1.13 20.42 15.08
C PRO A 169 -0.11 19.95 15.86
N GLU A 170 -0.31 20.46 17.08
CA GLU A 170 -1.39 20.02 17.96
C GLU A 170 -2.79 20.10 17.32
N ARG A 171 -3.05 21.16 16.56
CA ARG A 171 -4.35 21.35 15.87
C ARG A 171 -4.76 20.17 14.97
N PHE A 172 -3.78 19.51 14.33
CA PHE A 172 -4.05 18.29 13.55
C PHE A 172 -4.09 17.04 14.44
N ARG A 173 -3.23 16.96 15.46
CA ARG A 173 -3.19 15.83 16.39
C ARG A 173 -4.52 15.58 17.11
N LEU A 174 -5.24 16.65 17.45
CA LEU A 174 -6.50 16.58 18.18
C LEU A 174 -7.60 15.86 17.37
N ARG A 175 -7.64 16.09 16.07
CA ARG A 175 -8.62 15.48 15.15
C ARG A 175 -7.94 14.62 14.09
N LEU A 176 -7.03 13.74 14.50
CA LEU A 176 -6.35 12.79 13.62
C LEU A 176 -6.87 11.39 13.85
N ALA A 177 -7.31 10.73 12.76
CA ALA A 177 -7.70 9.32 12.74
C ALA A 177 -6.80 8.52 11.82
N TYR A 178 -6.49 7.27 12.19
CA TYR A 178 -5.61 6.38 11.43
C TYR A 178 -6.39 5.30 10.71
N GLY A 179 -6.13 5.13 9.41
CA GLY A 179 -6.62 3.97 8.67
C GLY A 179 -5.87 2.71 9.09
N GLY A 180 -6.57 1.73 9.59
CA GLY A 180 -6.00 0.44 9.98
C GLY A 180 -6.65 -0.73 9.24
N ALA A 181 -5.85 -1.69 8.79
CA ALA A 181 -6.34 -2.88 8.10
C ALA A 181 -7.36 -3.64 8.98
N ALA A 182 -8.60 -3.76 8.51
CA ALA A 182 -9.71 -4.34 9.26
C ALA A 182 -9.44 -5.79 9.65
N ASP A 183 -8.97 -6.59 8.70
CA ASP A 183 -8.57 -7.98 8.85
C ASP A 183 -7.38 -8.21 9.80
N ARG A 184 -6.76 -7.15 10.28
CA ARG A 184 -5.66 -7.22 11.25
C ARG A 184 -6.02 -6.62 12.61
N TRP A 185 -6.71 -5.51 12.65
CA TRP A 185 -6.91 -4.72 13.88
C TRP A 185 -8.33 -4.83 14.43
N PHE A 186 -9.32 -5.16 13.57
CA PHE A 186 -10.73 -5.13 13.89
C PHE A 186 -11.38 -6.51 13.94
N ILE A 187 -10.61 -7.54 14.26
CA ILE A 187 -11.07 -8.93 14.39
C ILE A 187 -11.86 -9.07 15.68
N LYS A 188 -13.09 -9.63 15.59
CA LYS A 188 -13.92 -10.00 16.74
C LYS A 188 -13.26 -11.09 17.59
N GLY A 189 -13.43 -11.01 18.89
CA GLY A 189 -12.98 -12.08 19.82
C GLY A 189 -11.48 -12.14 20.12
N ARG A 190 -10.69 -11.12 19.74
CA ARG A 190 -9.25 -11.08 20.08
C ARG A 190 -9.04 -11.08 21.59
N LYS A 191 -8.12 -11.92 22.07
CA LYS A 191 -7.73 -11.97 23.50
C LYS A 191 -6.75 -10.83 23.83
N GLY A 192 -6.90 -10.27 25.04
CA GLY A 192 -6.05 -9.23 25.60
C GLY A 192 -6.51 -7.79 25.27
N LEU A 193 -6.61 -6.97 26.32
CA LEU A 193 -7.15 -5.59 26.26
C LEU A 193 -6.56 -4.74 25.12
N LYS A 194 -5.24 -4.70 25.04
CA LYS A 194 -4.53 -3.88 24.03
C LYS A 194 -4.72 -4.35 22.58
N ARG A 195 -5.34 -5.53 22.37
CA ARG A 195 -5.64 -6.07 21.04
C ARG A 195 -7.12 -5.92 20.69
N GLN A 196 -7.94 -5.43 21.62
CA GLN A 196 -9.36 -5.21 21.35
C GLN A 196 -9.55 -4.05 20.36
N PRO A 197 -10.41 -4.21 19.36
CA PRO A 197 -10.67 -3.15 18.36
C PRO A 197 -11.11 -1.82 18.99
N TRP A 198 -12.02 -1.86 19.97
CA TRP A 198 -12.49 -0.67 20.67
C TRP A 198 -11.35 0.05 21.44
N TYR A 199 -10.42 -0.70 22.05
CA TYR A 199 -9.29 -0.13 22.77
C TYR A 199 -8.32 0.58 21.80
N MET A 200 -8.04 -0.03 20.64
CA MET A 200 -7.23 0.59 19.60
C MET A 200 -7.89 1.86 19.05
N THR A 201 -9.20 1.83 18.84
CA THR A 201 -9.96 3.01 18.44
C THR A 201 -9.93 4.11 19.51
N LEU A 202 -10.12 3.74 20.77
CA LEU A 202 -10.10 4.70 21.88
C LEU A 202 -8.72 5.36 22.06
N THR A 203 -7.65 4.56 22.05
CA THR A 203 -6.30 5.05 22.37
C THR A 203 -5.57 5.65 21.18
N MET A 204 -5.65 5.03 20.00
CA MET A 204 -4.91 5.46 18.80
C MET A 204 -5.79 6.13 17.75
N ASN A 205 -7.11 6.14 17.93
CA ASN A 205 -8.07 6.64 16.95
C ASN A 205 -7.98 5.92 15.60
N VAL A 206 -7.83 4.61 15.63
CA VAL A 206 -7.79 3.78 14.41
C VAL A 206 -9.21 3.48 13.96
N PHE A 207 -9.46 3.55 12.66
CA PHE A 207 -10.71 3.11 12.03
C PHE A 207 -10.45 1.98 11.02
N PRO A 208 -11.41 1.06 10.82
CA PRO A 208 -11.23 -0.07 9.92
C PRO A 208 -11.20 0.35 8.45
N VAL A 209 -10.23 -0.15 7.70
CA VAL A 209 -10.15 -0.08 6.24
C VAL A 209 -10.09 -1.50 5.70
N GLN A 210 -11.10 -1.93 4.96
CA GLN A 210 -11.12 -3.24 4.33
C GLN A 210 -10.22 -3.25 3.09
N ARG A 211 -9.23 -4.11 3.09
CA ARG A 211 -8.32 -4.27 1.95
C ARG A 211 -9.03 -5.01 0.83
N GLY A 212 -9.07 -4.43 -0.37
CA GLY A 212 -9.81 -5.01 -1.51
C GLY A 212 -11.31 -4.72 -1.52
N GLY A 213 -11.85 -4.00 -0.52
CA GLY A 213 -13.28 -3.69 -0.41
C GLY A 213 -13.81 -2.57 -1.34
N GLY A 214 -13.01 -2.17 -2.33
CA GLY A 214 -13.41 -1.13 -3.28
C GLY A 214 -13.76 0.21 -2.63
N ARG A 215 -14.63 0.97 -3.26
CA ARG A 215 -15.06 2.30 -2.76
C ARG A 215 -15.80 2.22 -1.41
N ALA A 216 -16.61 1.18 -1.21
CA ALA A 216 -17.36 1.00 0.04
C ALA A 216 -16.46 0.94 1.29
N ALA A 217 -15.23 0.43 1.15
CA ALA A 217 -14.25 0.39 2.24
C ALA A 217 -13.80 1.79 2.71
N LEU A 218 -14.07 2.84 1.94
CA LEU A 218 -13.65 4.21 2.22
C LEU A 218 -14.77 5.08 2.81
N ASN A 219 -16.02 4.60 2.85
CA ASN A 219 -17.18 5.39 3.29
C ASN A 219 -16.98 6.03 4.68
N TYR A 220 -16.42 5.28 5.62
CA TYR A 220 -16.20 5.84 6.96
C TYR A 220 -15.03 6.85 6.98
N ALA A 221 -14.04 6.68 6.14
CA ALA A 221 -12.97 7.67 5.97
C ALA A 221 -13.52 8.98 5.37
N GLU A 222 -14.42 8.88 4.40
CA GLU A 222 -15.14 10.04 3.85
C GLU A 222 -15.97 10.75 4.92
N GLU A 223 -16.75 10.00 5.74
CA GLU A 223 -17.52 10.54 6.86
C GLU A 223 -16.62 11.28 7.89
N LEU A 224 -15.44 10.75 8.19
CA LEU A 224 -14.49 11.42 9.07
C LEU A 224 -14.00 12.75 8.48
N LEU A 225 -13.67 12.79 7.20
CA LEU A 225 -13.27 14.02 6.50
C LEU A 225 -14.40 15.06 6.51
N ASP A 226 -15.65 14.66 6.25
CA ASP A 226 -16.83 15.53 6.28
C ASP A 226 -17.06 16.13 7.68
N ARG A 227 -16.73 15.39 8.74
CA ARG A 227 -16.78 15.86 10.13
C ARG A 227 -15.57 16.71 10.54
N GLY A 228 -14.70 17.07 9.59
CA GLY A 228 -13.51 17.89 9.83
C GLY A 228 -12.36 17.16 10.50
N TRP A 229 -12.30 15.81 10.43
CA TRP A 229 -11.18 15.01 10.89
C TRP A 229 -10.12 14.87 9.80
N SER A 230 -8.86 14.99 10.20
CA SER A 230 -7.73 14.64 9.33
C SER A 230 -7.44 13.14 9.42
N LEU A 231 -6.93 12.57 8.34
CA LEU A 231 -6.61 11.16 8.28
C LEU A 231 -5.10 10.96 8.16
N ALA A 232 -4.59 9.91 8.80
CA ALA A 232 -3.24 9.40 8.56
C ALA A 232 -3.35 8.00 7.93
N ILE A 233 -2.81 7.87 6.74
CA ILE A 233 -2.92 6.64 5.95
C ILE A 233 -1.53 6.27 5.42
N PHE A 234 -1.18 4.99 5.54
CA PHE A 234 -0.02 4.41 4.89
C PHE A 234 -0.47 3.75 3.59
N PRO A 235 -0.27 4.40 2.42
CA PRO A 235 -0.89 3.97 1.16
C PRO A 235 -0.39 2.61 0.65
N GLU A 236 0.73 2.13 1.16
CA GLU A 236 1.25 0.78 0.89
C GLU A 236 0.31 -0.33 1.43
N GLY A 237 -0.51 -0.03 2.45
CA GLY A 237 -1.44 -0.97 3.08
C GLY A 237 -0.77 -2.05 3.93
N THR A 238 0.54 -2.16 3.91
CA THR A 238 1.33 -3.07 4.76
C THR A 238 2.73 -2.50 4.98
N ARG A 239 3.40 -2.92 6.05
CA ARG A 239 4.79 -2.55 6.28
C ARG A 239 5.72 -3.28 5.31
N THR A 240 6.72 -2.55 4.80
CA THR A 240 7.78 -3.16 4.00
C THR A 240 8.62 -4.14 4.82
N THR A 241 9.08 -5.20 4.17
CA THR A 241 10.07 -6.14 4.73
C THR A 241 11.48 -5.83 4.25
N THR A 242 11.60 -5.26 3.05
CA THR A 242 12.87 -4.96 2.38
C THR A 242 13.45 -3.59 2.72
N GLY A 243 12.63 -2.68 3.28
CA GLY A 243 12.96 -1.26 3.47
C GLY A 243 12.72 -0.39 2.24
N LYS A 244 12.34 -0.98 1.10
CA LYS A 244 11.92 -0.23 -0.07
C LYS A 244 10.44 0.14 0.07
N MET A 245 10.06 1.33 -0.38
CA MET A 245 8.66 1.76 -0.42
C MET A 245 7.88 0.89 -1.41
N GLY A 246 6.75 0.37 -0.96
CA GLY A 246 5.85 -0.46 -1.77
C GLY A 246 4.95 0.36 -2.70
N HIS A 247 4.22 -0.33 -3.57
CA HIS A 247 3.21 0.31 -4.43
C HIS A 247 2.09 0.93 -3.60
N PHE A 248 1.60 2.08 -4.06
CA PHE A 248 0.49 2.77 -3.42
C PHE A 248 -0.85 2.23 -3.90
N ARG A 249 -1.75 1.98 -2.95
CA ARG A 249 -3.16 1.68 -3.23
C ARG A 249 -3.91 2.97 -3.53
N HIS A 250 -4.93 2.89 -4.36
CA HIS A 250 -5.70 4.03 -4.85
C HIS A 250 -6.56 4.74 -3.78
N GLY A 251 -6.75 4.16 -2.59
CA GLY A 251 -7.67 4.67 -1.58
C GLY A 251 -7.44 6.13 -1.19
N VAL A 252 -6.19 6.57 -1.06
CA VAL A 252 -5.88 7.98 -0.74
C VAL A 252 -6.27 8.91 -1.88
N ALA A 253 -5.97 8.54 -3.12
CA ALA A 253 -6.32 9.33 -4.30
C ALA A 253 -7.85 9.46 -4.43
N ILE A 254 -8.59 8.35 -4.26
CA ILE A 254 -10.06 8.35 -4.29
C ILE A 254 -10.61 9.33 -3.24
N LEU A 255 -10.14 9.26 -1.99
CA LEU A 255 -10.58 10.15 -0.92
C LEU A 255 -10.24 11.62 -1.19
N ALA A 256 -9.01 11.89 -1.65
CA ALA A 256 -8.54 13.26 -1.93
C ALA A 256 -9.36 13.93 -3.03
N LEU A 257 -9.63 13.19 -4.12
CA LEU A 257 -10.44 13.67 -5.25
C LEU A 257 -11.91 13.84 -4.86
N ALA A 258 -12.53 12.85 -4.19
CA ALA A 258 -13.93 12.88 -3.80
C ALA A 258 -14.22 14.01 -2.79
N LYS A 259 -13.31 14.28 -1.85
CA LYS A 259 -13.49 15.27 -0.79
C LYS A 259 -12.78 16.60 -1.04
N LYS A 260 -12.04 16.72 -2.14
CA LYS A 260 -11.24 17.91 -2.52
C LYS A 260 -10.32 18.39 -1.39
N VAL A 261 -9.80 17.45 -0.60
CA VAL A 261 -8.91 17.72 0.53
C VAL A 261 -7.45 17.60 0.12
N PRO A 262 -6.54 18.41 0.69
CA PRO A 262 -5.12 18.29 0.41
C PRO A 262 -4.55 17.00 0.99
N VAL A 263 -3.54 16.45 0.28
CA VAL A 263 -2.72 15.35 0.77
C VAL A 263 -1.34 15.89 1.11
N VAL A 264 -0.84 15.56 2.30
CA VAL A 264 0.50 15.96 2.76
C VAL A 264 1.35 14.72 2.89
N PRO A 265 2.40 14.57 2.08
CA PRO A 265 3.36 13.48 2.22
C PRO A 265 4.29 13.73 3.41
N ILE A 266 4.58 12.67 4.18
CA ILE A 266 5.51 12.69 5.30
C ILE A 266 6.47 11.52 5.14
N TRP A 267 7.75 11.82 4.86
CA TRP A 267 8.78 10.79 4.81
C TRP A 267 9.28 10.49 6.22
N LEU A 268 9.31 9.20 6.56
CA LEU A 268 9.76 8.70 7.85
C LEU A 268 11.04 7.88 7.66
N GLU A 269 12.12 8.30 8.30
CA GLU A 269 13.44 7.70 8.17
C GLU A 269 13.96 7.15 9.51
N GLY A 270 14.76 6.07 9.47
CA GLY A 270 15.39 5.44 10.63
C GLY A 270 14.48 4.50 11.43
N LEU A 271 13.15 4.56 11.25
CA LEU A 271 12.20 3.83 12.08
C LEU A 271 12.21 2.31 11.88
N ARG A 272 12.64 1.84 10.71
CA ARG A 272 12.83 0.42 10.45
C ARG A 272 13.89 -0.17 11.38
N ASP A 273 14.97 0.55 11.61
CA ASP A 273 16.07 0.08 12.45
C ASP A 273 15.65 0.04 13.93
N LEU A 274 14.71 0.90 14.34
CA LEU A 274 14.15 0.88 15.68
C LEU A 274 13.25 -0.34 15.92
N ARG A 275 12.38 -0.70 14.95
CA ARG A 275 11.46 -1.83 15.07
C ARG A 275 10.96 -2.30 13.71
N PRO A 276 11.68 -3.19 13.04
CA PRO A 276 11.25 -3.74 11.75
C PRO A 276 9.99 -4.62 11.87
N LYS A 277 9.41 -4.96 10.73
CA LYS A 277 8.26 -5.87 10.66
C LYS A 277 8.66 -7.26 11.18
N GLY A 278 7.85 -7.83 12.09
CA GLY A 278 8.08 -9.14 12.70
C GLY A 278 8.83 -9.09 14.03
N VAL A 279 9.53 -7.99 14.34
CA VAL A 279 10.24 -7.82 15.60
C VAL A 279 9.34 -7.21 16.66
N THR A 280 9.38 -7.77 17.86
CA THR A 280 8.60 -7.30 19.03
C THR A 280 9.34 -6.25 19.83
N GLU A 281 10.66 -6.38 19.91
CA GLU A 281 11.52 -5.44 20.62
C GLU A 281 11.70 -4.13 19.86
N THR A 282 11.81 -3.03 20.60
CA THR A 282 12.09 -1.71 20.04
C THR A 282 13.43 -1.23 20.57
N LYS A 283 14.37 -0.94 19.66
CA LYS A 283 15.69 -0.39 20.00
C LYS A 283 15.66 1.13 19.91
N PRO A 284 16.39 1.87 20.75
CA PRO A 284 16.55 3.30 20.60
C PRO A 284 17.47 3.63 19.41
N GLY A 285 17.20 4.76 18.76
CA GLY A 285 18.03 5.25 17.66
C GLY A 285 17.48 6.51 17.03
N PRO A 286 18.20 7.08 16.05
CA PRO A 286 17.79 8.31 15.38
C PRO A 286 16.55 8.08 14.50
N ALA A 287 15.68 9.08 14.50
CA ALA A 287 14.49 9.10 13.68
C ALA A 287 14.30 10.47 13.04
N LEU A 288 13.77 10.51 11.83
CA LEU A 288 13.46 11.76 11.14
C LEU A 288 12.06 11.67 10.54
N ALA A 289 11.32 12.76 10.65
CA ALA A 289 10.07 12.98 9.94
C ALA A 289 10.19 14.25 9.10
N ARG A 290 10.16 14.12 7.79
CA ARG A 290 10.14 15.26 6.85
C ARG A 290 8.72 15.42 6.30
N ILE A 291 8.14 16.60 6.50
CA ILE A 291 6.80 16.96 6.03
C ILE A 291 6.95 17.68 4.69
N GLY A 292 6.38 17.12 3.64
CA GLY A 292 6.41 17.69 2.30
C GLY A 292 5.37 18.79 2.09
N GLN A 293 5.35 19.36 0.89
CA GLN A 293 4.36 20.35 0.48
C GLN A 293 2.98 19.69 0.33
N PRO A 294 1.90 20.41 0.67
CA PRO A 294 0.55 19.94 0.42
C PRO A 294 0.26 19.79 -1.08
N ILE A 295 -0.31 18.65 -1.45
CA ILE A 295 -0.69 18.34 -2.83
C ILE A 295 -2.20 18.46 -2.94
N ARG A 296 -2.69 19.24 -3.87
CA ARG A 296 -4.10 19.36 -4.26
C ARG A 296 -4.25 18.90 -5.70
N PHE A 297 -5.35 18.28 -6.01
CA PHE A 297 -5.61 17.75 -7.35
C PHE A 297 -6.69 18.60 -8.04
N PRO A 298 -6.47 18.99 -9.30
CA PRO A 298 -7.53 19.50 -10.17
C PRO A 298 -8.70 18.52 -10.30
N ALA A 299 -9.87 19.04 -10.68
CA ALA A 299 -11.09 18.24 -10.74
C ALA A 299 -11.04 17.13 -11.81
N GLU A 300 -10.30 17.35 -12.89
CA GLU A 300 -10.10 16.44 -14.02
C GLU A 300 -9.06 15.34 -13.76
N THR A 301 -8.36 15.42 -12.63
CA THR A 301 -7.30 14.43 -12.32
C THR A 301 -7.89 13.05 -12.11
N THR A 302 -7.37 12.07 -12.80
CA THR A 302 -7.75 10.66 -12.62
C THR A 302 -7.16 10.07 -11.33
N VAL A 303 -7.77 9.01 -10.83
CA VAL A 303 -7.29 8.29 -9.63
C VAL A 303 -5.88 7.73 -9.85
N ALA A 304 -5.58 7.28 -11.06
CA ALA A 304 -4.26 6.74 -11.41
C ALA A 304 -3.18 7.84 -11.37
N GLU A 305 -3.44 8.98 -11.99
CA GLU A 305 -2.54 10.15 -11.99
C GLU A 305 -2.31 10.67 -10.57
N ALA A 306 -3.38 10.83 -9.78
CA ALA A 306 -3.26 11.25 -8.40
C ALA A 306 -2.41 10.28 -7.57
N THR A 307 -2.64 8.96 -7.72
CA THR A 307 -1.84 7.94 -7.03
C THR A 307 -0.37 8.00 -7.44
N HIS A 308 -0.10 8.16 -8.74
CA HIS A 308 1.26 8.27 -9.26
C HIS A 308 1.96 9.54 -8.73
N THR A 309 1.27 10.67 -8.72
CA THR A 309 1.78 11.95 -8.20
C THR A 309 2.17 11.82 -6.72
N LEU A 310 1.31 11.18 -5.90
CA LEU A 310 1.61 10.93 -4.48
C LEU A 310 2.83 10.02 -4.30
N TYR A 311 2.93 8.96 -5.10
CA TYR A 311 4.08 8.06 -5.07
C TYR A 311 5.37 8.80 -5.42
N LYS A 312 5.37 9.58 -6.52
CA LYS A 312 6.53 10.38 -6.96
C LYS A 312 6.95 11.43 -5.95
N ALA A 313 6.00 12.08 -5.29
CA ALA A 313 6.29 13.03 -4.21
C ALA A 313 7.06 12.36 -3.06
N MET A 314 6.61 11.18 -2.62
CA MET A 314 7.29 10.42 -1.57
C MET A 314 8.66 9.90 -2.04
N GLU A 315 8.76 9.44 -3.29
CA GLU A 315 10.03 8.99 -3.89
C GLU A 315 11.06 10.13 -3.95
N LYS A 316 10.64 11.32 -4.39
CA LYS A 316 11.48 12.51 -4.40
C LYS A 316 12.00 12.86 -3.01
N MET A 317 11.13 12.89 -2.00
CA MET A 317 11.52 13.18 -0.61
C MET A 317 12.57 12.19 -0.08
N ARG A 318 12.44 10.91 -0.41
CA ARG A 318 13.44 9.87 -0.10
C ARG A 318 14.78 10.17 -0.76
N ASP A 319 14.75 10.50 -2.03
CA ASP A 319 15.97 10.68 -2.83
C ASP A 319 16.70 11.97 -2.45
N ASP A 320 15.96 13.03 -2.15
CA ASP A 320 16.53 14.30 -1.63
C ASP A 320 17.24 14.03 -0.29
N LEU A 321 16.61 13.33 0.65
CA LEU A 321 17.25 12.93 1.92
C LEU A 321 18.52 12.09 1.72
N ARG A 322 18.51 11.19 0.75
CA ARG A 322 19.68 10.36 0.45
C ARG A 322 20.82 11.18 -0.14
N ARG A 323 20.52 12.19 -0.97
CA ARG A 323 21.53 13.11 -1.51
C ARG A 323 22.14 13.97 -0.41
N GLU A 324 21.32 14.49 0.50
CA GLU A 324 21.78 15.30 1.63
C GLU A 324 22.70 14.53 2.59
N LYS A 325 22.47 13.22 2.75
CA LYS A 325 23.29 12.34 3.60
C LYS A 325 24.58 11.85 2.94
N ARG A 326 24.75 12.04 1.62
CA ARG A 326 26.02 11.70 0.95
C ARG A 326 27.09 12.71 1.37
N PRO A 327 28.27 12.24 1.79
CA PRO A 327 29.38 13.12 2.06
C PRO A 327 29.71 13.93 0.80
N SER A 328 30.04 15.18 0.99
CA SER A 328 30.45 16.00 -0.15
C SER A 328 31.68 15.37 -0.84
N PRO A 329 31.87 15.54 -2.16
CA PRO A 329 33.03 14.99 -2.87
C PRO A 329 34.36 15.34 -2.19
N ARG A 330 34.46 16.53 -1.59
CA ARG A 330 35.64 16.96 -0.79
C ARG A 330 35.85 16.13 0.48
N MET A 331 34.77 15.74 1.16
CA MET A 331 34.87 14.89 2.36
C MET A 331 35.19 13.44 2.01
N GLU A 332 34.69 12.95 0.89
CA GLU A 332 35.03 11.61 0.37
C GLU A 332 36.50 11.55 -0.01
N GLN A 333 37.01 12.58 -0.70
CA GLN A 333 38.42 12.68 -1.09
C GLN A 333 39.33 12.78 0.12
N ALA A 334 38.98 13.58 1.13
CA ALA A 334 39.72 13.69 2.40
C ALA A 334 39.69 12.37 3.23
N ARG A 335 38.65 11.56 3.06
CA ARG A 335 38.54 10.23 3.72
C ARG A 335 39.42 9.20 3.03
N ILE A 336 39.49 9.25 1.69
CA ILE A 336 40.35 8.40 0.87
C ILE A 336 41.85 8.76 1.15
N GLU A 337 42.17 10.07 1.16
CA GLU A 337 43.55 10.54 1.47
C GLU A 337 43.98 10.15 2.90
N LYS A 338 43.09 10.21 3.89
CA LYS A 338 43.36 9.74 5.25
C LYS A 338 43.55 8.21 5.33
N ALA A 339 42.80 7.45 4.52
CA ALA A 339 42.94 5.99 4.49
C ALA A 339 44.28 5.55 3.89
N HIS A 340 44.78 6.28 2.88
CA HIS A 340 46.09 6.03 2.24
C HIS A 340 47.29 6.58 3.03
N ALA A 341 47.04 7.39 4.07
CA ALA A 341 48.14 7.94 4.92
C ALA A 341 48.41 7.06 6.17
N VAL A 342 47.66 5.96 6.34
CA VAL A 342 47.80 5.04 7.49
C VAL A 342 48.42 3.69 7.06
N ASP A 343 48.62 3.46 5.76
CA ASP A 343 49.44 2.37 5.19
C ASP A 343 50.87 2.90 4.85
#